data_72a3ec495e286b7c0f9fb26d5549fe71
#
_entry.id   72a3ec495e286b7c0f9fb26d5549fe71
#
_cell.length_a   1.000
_cell.length_b   1.000
_cell.length_c   1.000
_cell.angle_alpha   90.00
_cell.angle_beta   90.00
_cell.angle_gamma   90.00
#
_symmetry.space_group_name_H-M   'P 1'
#
loop_
_entity.id
_entity.type
_entity.pdbx_description
1 polymer ?
#
loop_
_entity_poly.entity_id
_entity_poly.type
_entity_poly.pdbx_seq_one_letter_code
_entity_poly.pdbx_strand_id
1 'polypeptide(L)'
;MASLSELQMRFWMDKAVQWGQATSPSTQQDISEHMQSLETFLQQLVHTLQTMSSTTEAMKSFPFVGQFLGRLCWNPYVTADGASRRLLLQCMWLLYSAEPQNVVEHRANVWIRDLLCHLTSEDEGSMVHALEKHAGFPPQQYYSGSLKKMVALLTTEVNINHIASAASLERCRFDSIHSLSVACIPLVTCPEVAPLIGALLKHYNLCGCSHLSEDFIKAVTKAWLSKKLVMEDEAVIALWCCSLSSLEQAVLLLLEHILSDPKVMHNLETVVTDSLLPKASALHCHIFLIVNDVFRNALISIEENLALRGLLQVFTSCFLQIRAAQRPQERLPLRSFFPHVPHNLLTPLLTAPADVPKHVWLEHLSWIGTLLEKFLSERNQEEDSRRGHRAVFETWFLLVQCGHWIDVAAKLLVSVGSEQSKPLLFLLTFYHHPTNRGHQNTQHNTVARQAWSDLRSLFLTHTLSPEQLSAVNELLCSLSANLVLCLLLNFAIFSQASTSRMTDVIQKVLTDAGVRRRAMCMLCTMHQRLKGDSALDARLTMLEDRLRTA
;
A
#
# COMPACT_ATOMS: atom_id res chain seq x y z
N MET A 1 -47.39 6.41 -6.06
CA MET A 1 -46.80 5.36 -5.24
C MET A 1 -47.50 5.41 -3.90
N ALA A 2 -48.13 4.31 -3.44
CA ALA A 2 -48.79 4.27 -2.13
C ALA A 2 -47.71 4.31 -1.06
N SER A 3 -47.73 5.33 -0.19
CA SER A 3 -46.85 5.40 0.98
C SER A 3 -47.20 4.27 1.94
N LEU A 4 -46.17 3.57 2.47
CA LEU A 4 -46.35 2.60 3.56
C LEU A 4 -47.14 3.27 4.68
N SER A 5 -48.35 2.76 4.98
CA SER A 5 -49.17 3.34 6.03
C SER A 5 -48.85 2.71 7.38
N GLU A 6 -48.94 3.48 8.45
CA GLU A 6 -48.76 2.98 9.82
C GLU A 6 -49.74 1.82 10.13
N LEU A 7 -50.94 1.84 9.53
CA LEU A 7 -51.94 0.79 9.65
C LEU A 7 -51.49 -0.54 9.03
N GLN A 8 -50.80 -0.50 7.88
CA GLN A 8 -50.25 -1.71 7.26
C GLN A 8 -49.11 -2.30 8.09
N MET A 9 -48.25 -1.46 8.68
CA MET A 9 -47.16 -1.92 9.56
C MET A 9 -47.75 -2.60 10.81
N ARG A 10 -48.77 -2.02 11.43
CA ARG A 10 -49.45 -2.61 12.60
C ARG A 10 -50.11 -3.94 12.24
N PHE A 11 -50.84 -4.01 11.13
CA PHE A 11 -51.44 -5.23 10.63
C PHE A 11 -50.40 -6.37 10.50
N TRP A 12 -49.29 -6.10 9.87
CA TRP A 12 -48.24 -7.13 9.70
C TRP A 12 -47.50 -7.45 11.01
N MET A 13 -47.38 -6.49 11.94
CA MET A 13 -46.89 -6.74 13.27
C MET A 13 -47.79 -7.73 14.05
N ASP A 14 -49.09 -7.53 14.00
CA ASP A 14 -50.06 -8.41 14.66
C ASP A 14 -50.05 -9.81 14.03
N LYS A 15 -49.98 -9.89 12.67
CA LYS A 15 -49.81 -11.15 11.97
C LYS A 15 -48.51 -11.87 12.36
N ALA A 16 -47.39 -11.17 12.43
CA ALA A 16 -46.11 -11.75 12.82
C ALA A 16 -46.16 -12.31 14.27
N VAL A 17 -46.89 -11.65 15.16
CA VAL A 17 -47.12 -12.15 16.53
C VAL A 17 -47.94 -13.44 16.50
N GLN A 18 -49.08 -13.43 15.79
CA GLN A 18 -49.98 -14.59 15.70
C GLN A 18 -49.27 -15.80 15.08
N TRP A 19 -48.49 -15.58 14.02
CA TRP A 19 -47.76 -16.66 13.33
C TRP A 19 -46.61 -17.23 14.19
N GLY A 20 -46.01 -16.41 15.04
CA GLY A 20 -44.95 -16.88 15.97
C GLY A 20 -45.41 -17.67 17.18
N GLN A 21 -46.70 -17.57 17.52
CA GLN A 21 -47.26 -18.20 18.74
C GLN A 21 -48.05 -19.48 18.48
N ALA A 22 -48.45 -19.76 17.23
CA ALA A 22 -49.37 -20.86 16.93
C ALA A 22 -48.81 -21.79 15.84
N THR A 23 -48.84 -23.07 16.13
CA THR A 23 -48.49 -24.16 15.19
C THR A 23 -49.75 -24.89 14.68
N SER A 24 -50.94 -24.29 14.83
CA SER A 24 -52.19 -24.91 14.45
C SER A 24 -52.38 -24.94 12.92
N PRO A 25 -53.18 -25.92 12.38
CA PRO A 25 -53.46 -25.95 10.96
C PRO A 25 -54.11 -24.66 10.41
N SER A 26 -54.94 -23.99 11.25
CA SER A 26 -55.54 -22.70 10.86
C SER A 26 -54.52 -21.58 10.71
N THR A 27 -53.48 -21.58 11.53
CA THR A 27 -52.37 -20.60 11.39
C THR A 27 -51.53 -20.87 10.14
N GLN A 28 -51.29 -22.15 9.81
CA GLN A 28 -50.58 -22.52 8.59
C GLN A 28 -51.36 -22.10 7.32
N GLN A 29 -52.70 -22.27 7.34
CA GLN A 29 -53.55 -21.79 6.27
C GLN A 29 -53.52 -20.26 6.14
N ASP A 30 -53.61 -19.53 7.27
CA ASP A 30 -53.53 -18.07 7.29
C ASP A 30 -52.17 -17.54 6.76
N ILE A 31 -51.07 -18.22 7.09
CA ILE A 31 -49.74 -17.89 6.55
C ILE A 31 -49.71 -18.07 5.02
N SER A 32 -50.21 -19.24 4.54
CA SER A 32 -50.26 -19.54 3.10
C SER A 32 -51.07 -18.52 2.33
N GLU A 33 -52.23 -18.10 2.84
CA GLU A 33 -53.10 -17.11 2.20
C GLU A 33 -52.49 -15.70 2.14
N HIS A 34 -51.66 -15.34 3.12
CA HIS A 34 -51.11 -13.99 3.24
C HIS A 34 -49.63 -13.84 2.79
N MET A 35 -48.94 -14.94 2.47
CA MET A 35 -47.51 -14.91 2.12
C MET A 35 -47.17 -13.98 0.99
N GLN A 36 -47.93 -14.04 -0.11
CA GLN A 36 -47.72 -13.17 -1.30
C GLN A 36 -47.96 -11.69 -0.98
N SER A 37 -48.95 -11.42 -0.10
CA SER A 37 -49.21 -10.05 0.36
C SER A 37 -48.11 -9.52 1.29
N LEU A 38 -47.52 -10.40 2.13
CA LEU A 38 -46.35 -10.08 2.94
C LEU A 38 -45.13 -9.78 2.08
N GLU A 39 -44.89 -10.60 1.04
CA GLU A 39 -43.80 -10.36 0.09
C GLU A 39 -43.93 -9.00 -0.58
N THR A 40 -45.11 -8.65 -1.06
CA THR A 40 -45.39 -7.34 -1.67
C THR A 40 -45.15 -6.20 -0.66
N PHE A 41 -45.54 -6.37 0.59
CA PHE A 41 -45.29 -5.41 1.65
C PHE A 41 -43.78 -5.26 1.96
N LEU A 42 -43.04 -6.36 2.04
CA LEU A 42 -41.59 -6.33 2.24
C LEU A 42 -40.86 -5.66 1.07
N GLN A 43 -41.30 -5.87 -0.17
CA GLN A 43 -40.77 -5.16 -1.36
C GLN A 43 -40.98 -3.64 -1.25
N GLN A 44 -42.17 -3.21 -0.80
CA GLN A 44 -42.45 -1.79 -0.57
C GLN A 44 -41.60 -1.24 0.57
N LEU A 45 -41.39 -2.00 1.64
CA LEU A 45 -40.52 -1.62 2.76
C LEU A 45 -39.08 -1.46 2.30
N VAL A 46 -38.53 -2.42 1.53
CA VAL A 46 -37.19 -2.33 0.92
C VAL A 46 -37.07 -1.05 0.10
N HIS A 47 -38.03 -0.78 -0.79
CA HIS A 47 -38.02 0.43 -1.61
C HIS A 47 -38.04 1.71 -0.75
N THR A 48 -38.84 1.73 0.31
CA THR A 48 -38.92 2.88 1.21
C THR A 48 -37.61 3.08 1.99
N LEU A 49 -37.02 2.00 2.51
CA LEU A 49 -35.74 2.05 3.22
C LEU A 49 -34.59 2.52 2.31
N GLN A 50 -34.61 2.20 1.01
CA GLN A 50 -33.62 2.69 0.04
C GLN A 50 -33.65 4.20 -0.16
N THR A 51 -34.78 4.84 0.07
CA THR A 51 -34.93 6.30 -0.07
C THR A 51 -34.52 7.07 1.18
N MET A 52 -34.24 6.38 2.30
CA MET A 52 -33.87 7.03 3.57
C MET A 52 -32.37 7.27 3.66
N SER A 53 -32.02 8.39 4.28
CA SER A 53 -30.62 8.85 4.39
C SER A 53 -29.83 8.15 5.48
N SER A 54 -30.49 7.58 6.49
CA SER A 54 -29.85 6.94 7.64
C SER A 54 -30.73 5.95 8.38
N THR A 55 -30.12 5.03 9.12
CA THR A 55 -30.81 4.11 10.04
C THR A 55 -31.61 4.87 11.10
N THR A 56 -31.11 6.01 11.58
CA THR A 56 -31.82 6.86 12.55
C THR A 56 -33.11 7.41 11.97
N GLU A 57 -33.12 7.82 10.71
CA GLU A 57 -34.33 8.27 10.01
C GLU A 57 -35.33 7.13 9.84
N ALA A 58 -34.85 5.94 9.46
CA ALA A 58 -35.67 4.74 9.33
C ALA A 58 -36.33 4.33 10.66
N MET A 59 -35.58 4.36 11.78
CA MET A 59 -36.11 4.06 13.09
C MET A 59 -37.10 5.12 13.61
N LYS A 60 -36.99 6.38 13.22
CA LYS A 60 -37.96 7.43 13.53
C LYS A 60 -39.24 7.26 12.71
N SER A 61 -39.11 6.94 11.43
CA SER A 61 -40.24 6.74 10.51
C SER A 61 -41.02 5.45 10.80
N PHE A 62 -40.28 4.40 11.25
CA PHE A 62 -40.83 3.09 11.56
C PHE A 62 -40.34 2.59 12.94
N PRO A 63 -40.91 3.11 14.05
CA PRO A 63 -40.42 2.78 15.40
C PRO A 63 -40.40 1.29 15.74
N PHE A 64 -41.27 0.50 15.11
CA PHE A 64 -41.41 -0.94 15.36
C PHE A 64 -40.70 -1.82 14.35
N VAL A 65 -39.97 -1.25 13.39
CA VAL A 65 -39.35 -2.02 12.30
C VAL A 65 -38.42 -3.13 12.81
N GLY A 66 -37.66 -2.88 13.86
CA GLY A 66 -36.78 -3.88 14.47
C GLY A 66 -37.56 -5.06 15.09
N GLN A 67 -38.66 -4.78 15.79
CA GLN A 67 -39.50 -5.84 16.34
C GLN A 67 -40.22 -6.64 15.25
N PHE A 68 -40.71 -5.96 14.25
CA PHE A 68 -41.38 -6.59 13.10
C PHE A 68 -40.43 -7.53 12.37
N LEU A 69 -39.28 -7.04 11.94
CA LEU A 69 -38.29 -7.85 11.24
C LEU A 69 -37.78 -9.00 12.13
N GLY A 70 -37.54 -8.74 13.41
CA GLY A 70 -37.17 -9.77 14.36
C GLY A 70 -38.17 -10.92 14.42
N ARG A 71 -39.45 -10.61 14.53
CA ARG A 71 -40.52 -11.63 14.59
C ARG A 71 -40.62 -12.44 13.29
N LEU A 72 -40.49 -11.79 12.15
CA LEU A 72 -40.52 -12.49 10.85
C LEU A 72 -39.27 -13.37 10.65
N CYS A 73 -38.12 -12.88 11.06
CA CYS A 73 -36.87 -13.64 10.93
C CYS A 73 -36.85 -14.90 11.80
N TRP A 74 -37.58 -14.91 12.94
CA TRP A 74 -37.73 -16.08 13.81
C TRP A 74 -38.93 -16.97 13.45
N ASN A 75 -39.68 -16.64 12.41
CA ASN A 75 -40.80 -17.44 11.98
C ASN A 75 -40.35 -18.47 10.93
N PRO A 76 -40.45 -19.79 11.24
CA PRO A 76 -39.91 -20.83 10.36
C PRO A 76 -40.65 -20.92 9.01
N TYR A 77 -41.92 -20.53 8.96
CA TYR A 77 -42.69 -20.55 7.71
C TYR A 77 -42.32 -19.39 6.79
N VAL A 78 -42.03 -18.22 7.35
CA VAL A 78 -41.59 -17.05 6.58
C VAL A 78 -40.16 -17.23 6.09
N THR A 79 -39.28 -17.79 6.92
CA THR A 79 -37.88 -18.01 6.57
C THR A 79 -37.68 -19.20 5.63
N ALA A 80 -38.60 -20.17 5.60
CA ALA A 80 -38.61 -21.25 4.61
C ALA A 80 -38.96 -20.76 3.20
N ASP A 81 -39.69 -19.63 3.06
CA ASP A 81 -39.93 -19.00 1.78
C ASP A 81 -38.73 -18.19 1.30
N GLY A 82 -38.08 -18.67 0.24
CA GLY A 82 -36.84 -18.08 -0.28
C GLY A 82 -36.99 -16.63 -0.79
N ALA A 83 -38.19 -16.20 -1.20
CA ALA A 83 -38.45 -14.82 -1.62
C ALA A 83 -38.53 -13.89 -0.42
N SER A 84 -39.34 -14.25 0.57
CA SER A 84 -39.47 -13.49 1.83
C SER A 84 -38.15 -13.41 2.59
N ARG A 85 -37.40 -14.50 2.67
CA ARG A 85 -36.07 -14.53 3.30
C ARG A 85 -35.09 -13.55 2.64
N ARG A 86 -35.04 -13.49 1.29
CA ARG A 86 -34.20 -12.52 0.58
C ARG A 86 -34.58 -11.07 0.86
N LEU A 87 -35.88 -10.78 0.93
CA LEU A 87 -36.39 -9.44 1.25
C LEU A 87 -36.08 -9.04 2.70
N LEU A 88 -36.19 -9.99 3.64
CA LEU A 88 -35.76 -9.76 5.04
C LEU A 88 -34.29 -9.44 5.12
N LEU A 89 -33.44 -10.20 4.44
CA LEU A 89 -32.01 -9.90 4.32
C LEU A 89 -31.76 -8.49 3.77
N GLN A 90 -32.43 -8.11 2.69
CA GLN A 90 -32.30 -6.76 2.10
C GLN A 90 -32.73 -5.66 3.09
N CYS A 91 -33.80 -5.85 3.84
CA CYS A 91 -34.21 -4.89 4.88
C CYS A 91 -33.12 -4.74 5.96
N MET A 92 -32.50 -5.84 6.42
CA MET A 92 -31.41 -5.80 7.40
C MET A 92 -30.20 -5.04 6.86
N TRP A 93 -29.87 -5.28 5.60
CA TRP A 93 -28.76 -4.58 4.94
C TRP A 93 -28.97 -3.08 4.85
N LEU A 94 -30.16 -2.65 4.48
CA LEU A 94 -30.51 -1.23 4.36
C LEU A 94 -30.54 -0.50 5.71
N LEU A 95 -30.84 -1.23 6.79
CA LEU A 95 -30.84 -0.71 8.15
C LEU A 95 -29.48 -0.79 8.85
N TYR A 96 -28.51 -1.49 8.29
CA TYR A 96 -27.18 -1.60 8.89
C TYR A 96 -26.35 -0.36 8.57
N SER A 97 -25.87 0.35 9.60
CA SER A 97 -24.94 1.46 9.43
C SER A 97 -23.50 0.98 9.46
N ALA A 98 -22.77 1.14 8.35
CA ALA A 98 -21.34 0.83 8.30
C ALA A 98 -20.50 1.73 9.23
N GLU A 99 -20.99 2.95 9.48
CA GLU A 99 -20.37 3.97 10.33
C GLU A 99 -21.40 4.54 11.32
N PRO A 100 -21.75 3.80 12.38
CA PRO A 100 -22.76 4.26 13.31
C PRO A 100 -22.31 5.53 14.03
N GLN A 101 -23.08 6.61 13.84
CA GLN A 101 -22.77 7.95 14.37
C GLN A 101 -23.41 8.20 15.74
N ASN A 102 -24.37 7.39 16.15
CA ASN A 102 -25.14 7.59 17.36
C ASN A 102 -25.54 6.26 18.01
N VAL A 103 -26.07 6.36 19.26
CA VAL A 103 -26.48 5.21 20.07
C VAL A 103 -27.59 4.38 19.40
N VAL A 104 -28.47 5.01 18.62
CA VAL A 104 -29.57 4.31 17.93
C VAL A 104 -29.00 3.37 16.86
N GLU A 105 -28.07 3.85 16.06
CA GLU A 105 -27.40 3.07 15.01
C GLU A 105 -26.54 1.95 15.61
N HIS A 106 -25.80 2.23 16.69
CA HIS A 106 -25.07 1.19 17.40
C HIS A 106 -25.99 0.06 17.91
N ARG A 107 -27.12 0.41 18.53
CA ARG A 107 -28.09 -0.57 18.99
C ARG A 107 -28.77 -1.31 17.84
N ALA A 108 -29.09 -0.60 16.75
CA ALA A 108 -29.64 -1.22 15.55
C ALA A 108 -28.66 -2.27 14.98
N ASN A 109 -27.39 -1.93 14.84
CA ASN A 109 -26.38 -2.85 14.34
C ASN A 109 -26.24 -4.12 15.19
N VAL A 110 -26.45 -4.04 16.52
CA VAL A 110 -26.40 -5.21 17.39
C VAL A 110 -27.49 -6.22 17.02
N TRP A 111 -28.77 -5.80 17.05
CA TRP A 111 -29.87 -6.73 16.78
C TRP A 111 -29.93 -7.15 15.29
N ILE A 112 -29.49 -6.29 14.36
CA ILE A 112 -29.39 -6.65 12.93
C ILE A 112 -28.39 -7.79 12.75
N ARG A 113 -27.25 -7.74 13.43
CA ARG A 113 -26.26 -8.81 13.39
C ARG A 113 -26.82 -10.13 13.88
N ASP A 114 -27.59 -10.10 14.99
CA ASP A 114 -28.24 -11.30 15.52
C ASP A 114 -29.19 -11.92 14.49
N LEU A 115 -30.00 -11.10 13.84
CA LEU A 115 -30.96 -11.57 12.85
C LEU A 115 -30.30 -12.04 11.55
N LEU A 116 -29.24 -11.35 11.09
CA LEU A 116 -28.48 -11.78 9.91
C LEU A 116 -27.84 -13.14 10.15
N CYS A 117 -27.26 -13.36 11.33
CA CYS A 117 -26.72 -14.65 11.70
C CYS A 117 -27.80 -15.74 11.70
N HIS A 118 -29.01 -15.42 12.12
CA HIS A 118 -30.13 -16.36 12.10
C HIS A 118 -30.61 -16.68 10.70
N LEU A 119 -30.78 -15.67 9.85
CA LEU A 119 -31.34 -15.86 8.48
C LEU A 119 -30.37 -16.51 7.50
N THR A 120 -29.08 -16.37 7.66
CA THR A 120 -28.07 -16.97 6.77
C THR A 120 -27.94 -18.48 6.98
N SER A 121 -28.65 -19.03 7.98
CA SER A 121 -28.55 -20.39 8.47
C SER A 121 -29.33 -21.46 7.74
N GLU A 122 -30.18 -21.15 6.81
CA GLU A 122 -31.15 -22.12 6.28
C GLU A 122 -30.89 -22.68 4.86
N ASP A 123 -29.73 -22.42 4.24
CA ASP A 123 -29.39 -23.07 2.97
C ASP A 123 -28.80 -24.47 3.22
N GLU A 124 -29.63 -25.49 3.06
CA GLU A 124 -29.25 -26.91 3.13
C GLU A 124 -28.21 -27.24 2.04
N GLY A 125 -26.94 -27.22 2.40
CA GLY A 125 -25.83 -27.54 1.51
C GLY A 125 -24.76 -26.45 1.43
N SER A 126 -24.98 -25.27 2.02
CA SER A 126 -23.94 -24.24 2.14
C SER A 126 -23.10 -24.46 3.39
N MET A 127 -21.86 -23.97 3.35
CA MET A 127 -20.95 -23.90 4.50
C MET A 127 -21.61 -23.23 5.71
N VAL A 128 -22.51 -22.29 5.48
CA VAL A 128 -23.24 -21.53 6.49
C VAL A 128 -24.22 -22.43 7.23
N HIS A 129 -24.93 -23.34 6.56
CA HIS A 129 -25.88 -24.26 7.21
C HIS A 129 -25.19 -25.30 8.11
N ALA A 130 -24.04 -25.83 7.70
CA ALA A 130 -23.26 -26.74 8.55
C ALA A 130 -22.86 -26.07 9.89
N LEU A 131 -22.66 -24.77 9.84
CA LEU A 131 -22.24 -23.95 10.97
C LEU A 131 -23.30 -23.76 12.02
N GLU A 132 -24.53 -23.52 11.61
CA GLU A 132 -25.67 -23.30 12.51
C GLU A 132 -26.12 -24.56 13.18
N LYS A 133 -26.13 -25.66 12.43
CA LYS A 133 -26.45 -26.99 12.96
C LYS A 133 -25.46 -27.42 14.06
N HIS A 134 -24.19 -26.95 13.98
CA HIS A 134 -23.18 -27.22 15.00
C HIS A 134 -23.10 -26.16 16.10
N ALA A 135 -23.52 -24.93 15.84
CA ALA A 135 -23.41 -23.84 16.81
C ALA A 135 -24.46 -23.90 17.93
N GLY A 136 -25.56 -24.69 17.78
CA GLY A 136 -26.56 -24.91 18.81
C GLY A 136 -26.95 -23.61 19.52
N PHE A 137 -27.55 -22.66 18.80
CA PHE A 137 -27.84 -21.32 19.30
C PHE A 137 -28.82 -21.34 20.47
N PRO A 138 -28.42 -20.90 21.68
CA PRO A 138 -29.37 -20.43 22.65
C PRO A 138 -29.74 -18.98 22.31
N PRO A 139 -31.02 -18.68 22.14
CA PRO A 139 -31.46 -17.34 21.79
C PRO A 139 -31.23 -16.42 22.97
N GLN A 140 -30.41 -15.43 22.90
CA GLN A 140 -30.43 -14.23 23.75
C GLN A 140 -29.24 -13.84 24.65
N GLN A 141 -28.20 -14.64 24.89
CA GLN A 141 -27.22 -14.17 25.89
C GLN A 141 -25.76 -13.98 25.46
N TYR A 142 -25.30 -14.45 24.30
CA TYR A 142 -23.86 -14.38 23.95
C TYR A 142 -23.58 -14.16 22.46
N TYR A 143 -24.05 -13.04 21.92
CA TYR A 143 -23.82 -12.71 20.52
C TYR A 143 -22.32 -12.75 20.16
N SER A 144 -21.46 -12.07 20.89
CA SER A 144 -20.02 -12.02 20.61
C SER A 144 -19.34 -13.39 20.74
N GLY A 145 -19.75 -14.21 21.73
CA GLY A 145 -19.23 -15.56 21.90
C GLY A 145 -19.69 -16.54 20.81
N SER A 146 -20.95 -16.42 20.39
CA SER A 146 -21.50 -17.21 19.28
C SER A 146 -20.90 -16.82 17.95
N LEU A 147 -20.75 -15.52 17.67
CA LEU A 147 -20.08 -15.02 16.48
C LEU A 147 -18.62 -15.49 16.41
N LYS A 148 -17.87 -15.43 17.52
CA LYS A 148 -16.49 -15.93 17.57
C LYS A 148 -16.40 -17.42 17.25
N LYS A 149 -17.28 -18.25 17.81
CA LYS A 149 -17.33 -19.69 17.50
C LYS A 149 -17.67 -19.94 16.05
N MET A 150 -18.66 -19.24 15.53
CA MET A 150 -19.09 -19.32 14.13
C MET A 150 -17.95 -18.93 13.20
N VAL A 151 -17.33 -17.79 13.42
CA VAL A 151 -16.19 -17.32 12.64
C VAL A 151 -15.03 -18.31 12.71
N ALA A 152 -14.73 -18.88 13.87
CA ALA A 152 -13.66 -19.87 14.01
C ALA A 152 -13.93 -21.14 13.18
N LEU A 153 -15.17 -21.63 13.17
CA LEU A 153 -15.57 -22.78 12.37
C LEU A 153 -15.49 -22.48 10.88
N LEU A 154 -16.05 -21.35 10.41
CA LEU A 154 -15.99 -20.92 9.00
C LEU A 154 -14.55 -20.70 8.55
N THR A 155 -13.74 -20.07 9.39
CA THR A 155 -12.31 -19.87 9.08
C THR A 155 -11.60 -21.21 8.91
N THR A 156 -11.89 -22.17 9.79
CA THR A 156 -11.33 -23.53 9.69
C THR A 156 -11.80 -24.21 8.40
N GLU A 157 -13.08 -24.11 8.07
CA GLU A 157 -13.64 -24.72 6.86
C GLU A 157 -13.09 -24.08 5.58
N VAL A 158 -12.98 -22.75 5.52
CA VAL A 158 -12.33 -22.04 4.40
C VAL A 158 -10.88 -22.51 4.25
N ASN A 159 -10.14 -22.66 5.34
CA ASN A 159 -8.75 -23.12 5.31
C ASN A 159 -8.63 -24.60 4.90
N ILE A 160 -9.52 -25.48 5.35
CA ILE A 160 -9.53 -26.89 4.93
C ILE A 160 -9.88 -27.02 3.46
N ASN A 161 -10.90 -26.30 2.99
CA ASN A 161 -11.28 -26.28 1.57
C ASN A 161 -10.18 -25.72 0.68
N HIS A 162 -9.41 -24.78 1.18
CA HIS A 162 -8.22 -24.25 0.54
C HIS A 162 -7.15 -25.34 0.32
N ILE A 163 -6.86 -26.15 1.33
CA ILE A 163 -5.89 -27.26 1.25
C ILE A 163 -6.41 -28.34 0.28
N ALA A 164 -7.71 -28.66 0.36
CA ALA A 164 -8.36 -29.66 -0.49
C ALA A 164 -8.45 -29.19 -1.97
N SER A 165 -8.71 -27.91 -2.23
CA SER A 165 -8.76 -27.34 -3.58
C SER A 165 -7.39 -27.25 -4.24
N ALA A 166 -6.33 -27.06 -3.47
CA ALA A 166 -4.96 -27.14 -3.98
C ALA A 166 -4.57 -28.56 -4.40
N ALA A 167 -5.23 -29.59 -3.82
CA ALA A 167 -4.96 -31.00 -4.11
C ALA A 167 -5.90 -31.61 -5.18
N SER A 168 -7.09 -31.04 -5.42
CA SER A 168 -8.09 -31.54 -6.38
C SER A 168 -8.74 -30.41 -7.16
N LEU A 169 -8.74 -30.55 -8.51
CA LEU A 169 -9.33 -29.59 -9.47
C LEU A 169 -10.88 -29.54 -9.45
N GLU A 170 -11.55 -29.77 -8.33
CA GLU A 170 -13.01 -29.81 -8.27
C GLU A 170 -13.64 -28.42 -8.15
N ARG A 171 -14.39 -28.06 -9.20
CA ARG A 171 -15.11 -26.78 -9.39
C ARG A 171 -16.33 -26.54 -8.48
N CYS A 172 -16.65 -27.40 -7.53
CA CYS A 172 -18.01 -27.48 -6.97
C CYS A 172 -18.32 -26.60 -5.75
N ARG A 173 -17.45 -25.64 -5.33
CA ARG A 173 -17.68 -24.84 -4.10
C ARG A 173 -17.52 -23.32 -4.22
N PHE A 174 -17.49 -22.81 -5.41
CA PHE A 174 -17.23 -21.38 -5.64
C PHE A 174 -18.39 -20.46 -5.24
N ASP A 175 -19.64 -20.93 -5.41
CA ASP A 175 -20.83 -20.15 -5.04
C ASP A 175 -20.92 -19.91 -3.52
N SER A 176 -20.40 -20.84 -2.72
CA SER A 176 -20.39 -20.69 -1.26
C SER A 176 -19.39 -19.61 -0.78
N ILE A 177 -18.23 -19.48 -1.44
CA ILE A 177 -17.23 -18.44 -1.10
C ILE A 177 -17.75 -17.06 -1.49
N HIS A 178 -18.39 -16.94 -2.65
CA HIS A 178 -19.03 -15.70 -3.06
C HIS A 178 -20.12 -15.30 -2.06
N SER A 179 -21.05 -16.21 -1.75
CA SER A 179 -22.13 -15.96 -0.81
C SER A 179 -21.63 -15.59 0.59
N LEU A 180 -20.55 -16.26 1.06
CA LEU A 180 -19.92 -15.95 2.33
C LEU A 180 -19.25 -14.58 2.33
N SER A 181 -18.59 -14.19 1.23
CA SER A 181 -18.00 -12.86 1.09
C SER A 181 -19.06 -11.76 1.13
N VAL A 182 -20.20 -11.96 0.46
CA VAL A 182 -21.34 -11.04 0.52
C VAL A 182 -21.89 -10.94 1.93
N ALA A 183 -22.07 -12.08 2.64
CA ALA A 183 -22.54 -12.11 4.02
C ALA A 183 -21.60 -11.40 5.00
N CYS A 184 -20.30 -11.33 4.70
CA CYS A 184 -19.33 -10.63 5.53
C CYS A 184 -19.36 -9.09 5.38
N ILE A 185 -19.94 -8.54 4.29
CA ILE A 185 -19.87 -7.10 4.02
C ILE A 185 -20.28 -6.23 5.21
N PRO A 186 -21.44 -6.42 5.89
CA PRO A 186 -21.83 -5.57 7.02
C PRO A 186 -21.06 -5.88 8.30
N LEU A 187 -20.35 -6.98 8.33
CA LEU A 187 -19.58 -7.41 9.49
C LEU A 187 -18.10 -7.03 9.38
N VAL A 188 -17.69 -6.36 8.28
CA VAL A 188 -16.28 -6.02 8.00
C VAL A 188 -15.64 -5.21 9.13
N THR A 189 -16.40 -4.36 9.81
CA THR A 189 -15.90 -3.56 10.95
C THR A 189 -15.98 -4.28 12.30
N CYS A 190 -16.44 -5.55 12.33
CA CYS A 190 -16.49 -6.35 13.56
C CYS A 190 -15.14 -7.02 13.79
N PRO A 191 -14.44 -6.74 14.90
CA PRO A 191 -13.13 -7.34 15.18
C PRO A 191 -13.15 -8.88 15.19
N GLU A 192 -14.26 -9.47 15.60
CA GLU A 192 -14.44 -10.92 15.64
C GLU A 192 -14.41 -11.58 14.27
N VAL A 193 -14.76 -10.84 13.20
CA VAL A 193 -14.85 -11.36 11.83
C VAL A 193 -13.51 -11.20 11.06
N ALA A 194 -12.58 -10.43 11.58
CA ALA A 194 -11.29 -10.21 10.94
C ALA A 194 -10.55 -11.51 10.55
N PRO A 195 -10.52 -12.60 11.35
CA PRO A 195 -9.88 -13.86 10.95
C PRO A 195 -10.53 -14.50 9.71
N LEU A 196 -11.86 -14.44 9.60
CA LEU A 196 -12.60 -14.97 8.45
C LEU A 196 -12.34 -14.13 7.19
N ILE A 197 -12.33 -12.81 7.31
CA ILE A 197 -11.96 -11.91 6.21
C ILE A 197 -10.55 -12.26 5.72
N GLY A 198 -9.60 -12.44 6.63
CA GLY A 198 -8.23 -12.85 6.29
C GLY A 198 -8.18 -14.20 5.56
N ALA A 199 -8.94 -15.19 6.02
CA ALA A 199 -9.01 -16.51 5.38
C ALA A 199 -9.61 -16.42 3.95
N LEU A 200 -10.69 -15.66 3.76
CA LEU A 200 -11.30 -15.43 2.45
C LEU A 200 -10.35 -14.75 1.46
N LEU A 201 -9.61 -13.74 1.90
CA LEU A 201 -8.63 -13.05 1.08
C LEU A 201 -7.45 -13.97 0.71
N LYS A 202 -6.96 -14.76 1.66
CA LYS A 202 -5.87 -15.74 1.42
C LYS A 202 -6.30 -16.84 0.44
N HIS A 203 -7.56 -17.28 0.51
CA HIS A 203 -8.12 -18.27 -0.41
C HIS A 203 -8.11 -17.78 -1.87
N TYR A 204 -8.38 -16.50 -2.12
CA TYR A 204 -8.35 -15.91 -3.46
C TYR A 204 -6.99 -16.07 -4.14
N ASN A 205 -5.90 -15.82 -3.44
CA ASN A 205 -4.55 -15.83 -4.00
C ASN A 205 -4.13 -17.15 -4.63
N LEU A 206 -4.74 -18.26 -4.25
CA LEU A 206 -4.32 -19.59 -4.67
C LEU A 206 -5.15 -20.16 -5.81
N CYS A 207 -6.40 -19.73 -5.94
CA CYS A 207 -7.31 -20.25 -6.95
C CYS A 207 -7.35 -19.42 -8.25
N GLY A 208 -6.77 -18.24 -8.27
CA GLY A 208 -6.66 -17.39 -9.48
C GLY A 208 -8.00 -16.93 -10.08
N CYS A 209 -9.10 -17.13 -9.38
CA CYS A 209 -10.45 -16.91 -9.86
C CYS A 209 -11.19 -15.89 -8.98
N SER A 210 -11.91 -14.97 -9.60
CA SER A 210 -12.69 -13.89 -8.97
C SER A 210 -13.97 -14.39 -8.29
N HIS A 211 -13.85 -15.18 -7.22
CA HIS A 211 -15.02 -15.69 -6.50
C HIS A 211 -15.46 -14.79 -5.34
N LEU A 212 -14.64 -13.82 -4.94
CA LEU A 212 -15.03 -12.84 -3.95
C LEU A 212 -15.91 -11.76 -4.58
N SER A 213 -16.89 -11.27 -3.83
CA SER A 213 -17.69 -10.13 -4.26
C SER A 213 -16.83 -8.86 -4.37
N GLU A 214 -16.98 -8.10 -5.45
CA GLU A 214 -16.31 -6.80 -5.59
C GLU A 214 -16.68 -5.83 -4.47
N ASP A 215 -17.94 -5.86 -4.03
CA ASP A 215 -18.42 -5.00 -2.94
C ASP A 215 -17.82 -5.41 -1.59
N PHE A 216 -17.56 -6.70 -1.38
CA PHE A 216 -16.79 -7.16 -0.23
C PHE A 216 -15.37 -6.59 -0.25
N ILE A 217 -14.67 -6.67 -1.38
CA ILE A 217 -13.30 -6.14 -1.51
C ILE A 217 -13.29 -4.62 -1.28
N LYS A 218 -14.25 -3.89 -1.83
CA LYS A 218 -14.39 -2.44 -1.62
C LYS A 218 -14.65 -2.11 -0.14
N ALA A 219 -15.54 -2.86 0.51
CA ALA A 219 -15.86 -2.66 1.93
C ALA A 219 -14.65 -2.95 2.84
N VAL A 220 -13.93 -4.04 2.59
CA VAL A 220 -12.69 -4.39 3.31
C VAL A 220 -11.62 -3.32 3.10
N THR A 221 -11.40 -2.89 1.86
CA THR A 221 -10.44 -1.82 1.54
C THR A 221 -10.76 -0.55 2.30
N LYS A 222 -12.03 -0.10 2.25
CA LYS A 222 -12.48 1.11 2.96
C LYS A 222 -12.31 0.99 4.49
N ALA A 223 -12.66 -0.15 5.06
CA ALA A 223 -12.55 -0.39 6.50
C ALA A 223 -11.08 -0.43 6.96
N TRP A 224 -10.21 -1.06 6.17
CA TRP A 224 -8.77 -1.13 6.45
C TRP A 224 -8.10 0.26 6.35
N LEU A 225 -8.32 1.00 5.26
CA LEU A 225 -7.75 2.34 5.07
C LEU A 225 -8.22 3.33 6.15
N SER A 226 -9.48 3.19 6.62
CA SER A 226 -10.02 4.01 7.72
C SER A 226 -9.59 3.53 9.11
N LYS A 227 -8.71 2.51 9.21
CA LYS A 227 -8.22 1.89 10.46
C LYS A 227 -9.33 1.30 11.35
N LYS A 228 -10.47 0.95 10.75
CA LYS A 228 -11.61 0.29 11.44
C LYS A 228 -11.49 -1.23 11.41
N LEU A 229 -10.65 -1.77 10.55
CA LEU A 229 -10.36 -3.20 10.44
C LEU A 229 -8.87 -3.41 10.63
N VAL A 230 -8.51 -4.26 11.59
CA VAL A 230 -7.14 -4.73 11.81
C VAL A 230 -7.03 -6.14 11.23
N MET A 231 -6.08 -6.34 10.34
CA MET A 231 -5.82 -7.63 9.69
C MET A 231 -4.36 -8.04 9.89
N GLU A 232 -4.10 -9.33 9.78
CA GLU A 232 -2.73 -9.85 9.69
C GLU A 232 -2.05 -9.37 8.39
N ASP A 233 -0.74 -9.20 8.42
CA ASP A 233 0.07 -8.77 7.27
C ASP A 233 -0.25 -9.56 6.01
N GLU A 234 -0.34 -10.89 6.13
CA GLU A 234 -0.62 -11.78 5.00
C GLU A 234 -2.00 -11.53 4.39
N ALA A 235 -2.99 -11.17 5.21
CA ALA A 235 -4.33 -10.83 4.72
C ALA A 235 -4.34 -9.49 3.98
N VAL A 236 -3.56 -8.50 4.45
CA VAL A 236 -3.39 -7.22 3.75
C VAL A 236 -2.70 -7.43 2.41
N ILE A 237 -1.65 -8.23 2.37
CA ILE A 237 -0.94 -8.57 1.11
C ILE A 237 -1.90 -9.29 0.15
N ALA A 238 -2.70 -10.23 0.66
CA ALA A 238 -3.71 -10.92 -0.12
C ALA A 238 -4.77 -9.95 -0.69
N LEU A 239 -5.22 -8.97 0.09
CA LEU A 239 -6.11 -7.91 -0.38
C LEU A 239 -5.51 -7.14 -1.57
N TRP A 240 -4.24 -6.78 -1.50
CA TRP A 240 -3.55 -6.09 -2.60
C TRP A 240 -3.38 -6.95 -3.86
N CYS A 241 -3.21 -8.24 -3.69
CA CYS A 241 -3.22 -9.16 -4.83
C CYS A 241 -4.61 -9.27 -5.49
N CYS A 242 -5.70 -9.12 -4.71
CA CYS A 242 -7.07 -9.13 -5.20
C CYS A 242 -7.50 -7.78 -5.83
N SER A 243 -6.96 -6.67 -5.33
CA SER A 243 -7.41 -5.32 -5.68
C SER A 243 -6.26 -4.36 -5.90
N LEU A 244 -5.96 -4.10 -7.18
CA LEU A 244 -4.93 -3.12 -7.56
C LEU A 244 -5.25 -1.72 -7.06
N SER A 245 -6.52 -1.33 -7.06
CA SER A 245 -6.94 0.00 -6.56
C SER A 245 -6.67 0.16 -5.06
N SER A 246 -6.81 -0.91 -4.28
CA SER A 246 -6.45 -0.91 -2.86
C SER A 246 -4.95 -0.74 -2.65
N LEU A 247 -4.13 -1.39 -3.47
CA LEU A 247 -2.68 -1.24 -3.46
C LEU A 247 -2.26 0.19 -3.83
N GLU A 248 -2.80 0.73 -4.93
CA GLU A 248 -2.51 2.11 -5.37
C GLU A 248 -2.87 3.12 -4.28
N GLN A 249 -4.04 2.98 -3.65
CA GLN A 249 -4.45 3.85 -2.55
C GLN A 249 -3.49 3.76 -1.36
N ALA A 250 -3.01 2.57 -1.01
CA ALA A 250 -2.04 2.40 0.07
C ALA A 250 -0.71 3.10 -0.24
N VAL A 251 -0.23 3.01 -1.49
CA VAL A 251 1.01 3.70 -1.92
C VAL A 251 0.81 5.21 -1.93
N LEU A 252 -0.33 5.70 -2.43
CA LEU A 252 -0.64 7.13 -2.45
C LEU A 252 -0.74 7.74 -1.05
N LEU A 253 -1.39 7.02 -0.10
CA LEU A 253 -1.44 7.44 1.30
C LEU A 253 -0.06 7.51 1.95
N LEU A 254 0.83 6.54 1.65
CA LEU A 254 2.21 6.59 2.12
C LEU A 254 2.94 7.82 1.56
N LEU A 255 2.80 8.09 0.26
CA LEU A 255 3.39 9.27 -0.38
C LEU A 255 2.86 10.57 0.23
N GLU A 256 1.55 10.69 0.37
CA GLU A 256 0.91 11.87 0.97
C GLU A 256 1.41 12.12 2.40
N HIS A 257 1.49 11.07 3.21
CA HIS A 257 1.98 11.16 4.59
C HIS A 257 3.42 11.67 4.65
N ILE A 258 4.32 11.15 3.79
CA ILE A 258 5.73 11.52 3.77
C ILE A 258 5.95 12.93 3.20
N LEU A 259 5.16 13.31 2.19
CA LEU A 259 5.30 14.63 1.54
C LEU A 259 4.67 15.76 2.38
N SER A 260 3.66 15.45 3.20
CA SER A 260 2.93 16.43 4.00
C SER A 260 3.59 16.76 5.35
N ASP A 261 4.32 15.81 5.95
CA ASP A 261 4.94 16.00 7.27
C ASP A 261 6.46 15.83 7.24
N PRO A 262 7.24 16.93 7.30
CA PRO A 262 8.70 16.87 7.35
C PRO A 262 9.27 16.08 8.53
N LYS A 263 8.51 15.93 9.63
CA LYS A 263 8.95 15.20 10.83
C LYS A 263 9.05 13.69 10.58
N VAL A 264 8.29 13.17 9.63
CA VAL A 264 8.31 11.76 9.24
C VAL A 264 9.70 11.31 8.75
N MET A 265 10.50 12.23 8.21
CA MET A 265 11.87 11.92 7.76
C MET A 265 12.77 11.34 8.85
N HIS A 266 12.52 11.65 10.13
CA HIS A 266 13.27 11.08 11.25
C HIS A 266 12.91 9.63 11.56
N ASN A 267 11.68 9.21 11.22
CA ASN A 267 11.14 7.87 11.46
C ASN A 267 10.76 7.15 10.17
N LEU A 268 11.37 7.53 9.05
CA LEU A 268 10.98 7.07 7.72
C LEU A 268 11.06 5.54 7.59
N GLU A 269 12.08 4.90 8.17
CA GLU A 269 12.25 3.44 8.14
C GLU A 269 11.07 2.72 8.81
N THR A 270 10.62 3.21 9.97
CA THR A 270 9.46 2.66 10.68
C THR A 270 8.19 2.82 9.84
N VAL A 271 7.93 4.03 9.33
CA VAL A 271 6.74 4.31 8.52
C VAL A 271 6.69 3.45 7.26
N VAL A 272 7.82 3.26 6.59
CA VAL A 272 7.91 2.42 5.38
C VAL A 272 7.74 0.94 5.72
N THR A 273 8.31 0.48 6.83
CA THR A 273 8.17 -0.92 7.29
C THR A 273 6.73 -1.22 7.69
N ASP A 274 6.11 -0.33 8.48
CA ASP A 274 4.72 -0.46 8.93
C ASP A 274 3.70 -0.39 7.79
N SER A 275 4.09 0.20 6.65
CA SER A 275 3.25 0.22 5.43
C SER A 275 3.06 -1.17 4.80
N LEU A 276 3.86 -2.16 5.15
CA LEU A 276 3.92 -3.51 4.56
C LEU A 276 4.29 -3.55 3.07
N LEU A 277 4.40 -2.41 2.40
CA LEU A 277 4.68 -2.35 0.96
C LEU A 277 6.01 -3.01 0.56
N PRO A 278 7.13 -2.83 1.30
CA PRO A 278 8.38 -3.53 0.99
C PRO A 278 8.24 -5.05 1.12
N LYS A 279 7.49 -5.53 2.15
CA LYS A 279 7.23 -6.95 2.38
C LYS A 279 6.40 -7.56 1.26
N ALA A 280 5.30 -6.94 0.91
CA ALA A 280 4.44 -7.36 -0.18
C ALA A 280 5.18 -7.36 -1.53
N SER A 281 5.96 -6.32 -1.79
CA SER A 281 6.78 -6.19 -3.00
C SER A 281 7.84 -7.28 -3.11
N ALA A 282 8.47 -7.66 -2.00
CA ALA A 282 9.48 -8.71 -1.98
C ALA A 282 8.91 -10.11 -2.24
N LEU A 283 7.65 -10.35 -1.83
CA LEU A 283 6.95 -11.62 -2.03
C LEU A 283 6.31 -11.73 -3.41
N HIS A 284 5.83 -10.61 -3.98
CA HIS A 284 5.04 -10.58 -5.20
C HIS A 284 5.58 -9.55 -6.19
N CYS A 285 6.23 -10.01 -7.27
CA CYS A 285 6.84 -9.10 -8.26
C CYS A 285 5.80 -8.19 -8.95
N HIS A 286 4.55 -8.62 -9.13
CA HIS A 286 3.50 -7.77 -9.69
C HIS A 286 3.13 -6.60 -8.76
N ILE A 287 3.14 -6.81 -7.43
CA ILE A 287 2.97 -5.72 -6.46
C ILE A 287 4.13 -4.74 -6.58
N PHE A 288 5.37 -5.25 -6.62
CA PHE A 288 6.55 -4.40 -6.82
C PHE A 288 6.44 -3.52 -8.07
N LEU A 289 6.01 -4.10 -9.20
CA LEU A 289 5.90 -3.36 -10.46
C LEU A 289 4.89 -2.21 -10.36
N ILE A 290 3.77 -2.39 -9.66
CA ILE A 290 2.76 -1.35 -9.44
C ILE A 290 3.29 -0.27 -8.51
N VAL A 291 3.86 -0.65 -7.37
CA VAL A 291 4.49 0.30 -6.42
C VAL A 291 5.56 1.13 -7.14
N ASN A 292 6.38 0.46 -7.94
CA ASN A 292 7.44 1.08 -8.73
C ASN A 292 6.91 2.07 -9.78
N ASP A 293 5.79 1.74 -10.45
CA ASP A 293 5.12 2.64 -11.40
C ASP A 293 4.55 3.89 -10.69
N VAL A 294 3.97 3.74 -9.50
CA VAL A 294 3.49 4.89 -8.71
C VAL A 294 4.65 5.77 -8.27
N PHE A 295 5.74 5.19 -7.76
CA PHE A 295 6.94 5.95 -7.37
C PHE A 295 7.58 6.66 -8.56
N ARG A 296 7.64 6.01 -9.73
CA ARG A 296 8.14 6.63 -10.96
C ARG A 296 7.29 7.83 -11.37
N ASN A 297 5.97 7.70 -11.33
CA ASN A 297 5.07 8.80 -11.66
C ASN A 297 5.21 9.96 -10.68
N ALA A 298 5.36 9.67 -9.39
CA ALA A 298 5.63 10.67 -8.37
C ALA A 298 6.97 11.39 -8.63
N LEU A 299 8.03 10.65 -8.97
CA LEU A 299 9.36 11.22 -9.27
C LEU A 299 9.34 12.12 -10.52
N ILE A 300 8.51 11.78 -11.52
CA ILE A 300 8.34 12.60 -12.73
C ILE A 300 7.53 13.86 -12.42
N SER A 301 6.53 13.77 -11.56
CA SER A 301 5.61 14.87 -11.24
C SER A 301 6.19 15.85 -10.24
N ILE A 302 7.05 15.38 -9.34
CA ILE A 302 7.65 16.16 -8.24
C ILE A 302 9.17 16.14 -8.44
N GLU A 303 9.65 16.99 -9.33
CA GLU A 303 11.07 17.08 -9.63
C GLU A 303 11.88 17.47 -8.36
N GLU A 304 13.06 16.83 -8.18
CA GLU A 304 14.06 17.13 -7.15
C GLU A 304 13.57 17.04 -5.68
N ASN A 305 12.51 16.28 -5.38
CA ASN A 305 12.05 16.12 -4.01
C ASN A 305 12.94 15.14 -3.21
N LEU A 306 13.60 15.66 -2.18
CA LEU A 306 14.51 14.88 -1.32
C LEU A 306 13.76 13.87 -0.45
N ALA A 307 12.54 14.18 0.01
CA ALA A 307 11.74 13.27 0.81
C ALA A 307 11.32 12.04 0.00
N LEU A 308 10.92 12.24 -1.26
CA LEU A 308 10.61 11.14 -2.18
C LEU A 308 11.83 10.26 -2.45
N ARG A 309 13.01 10.85 -2.62
CA ARG A 309 14.25 10.08 -2.78
C ARG A 309 14.61 9.30 -1.52
N GLY A 310 14.47 9.92 -0.35
CA GLY A 310 14.65 9.24 0.93
C GLY A 310 13.71 8.04 1.08
N LEU A 311 12.43 8.23 0.73
CA LEU A 311 11.45 7.14 0.69
C LEU A 311 11.92 5.98 -0.21
N LEU A 312 12.33 6.28 -1.44
CA LEU A 312 12.77 5.25 -2.40
C LEU A 312 13.99 4.48 -1.87
N GLN A 313 14.93 5.16 -1.22
CA GLN A 313 16.11 4.54 -0.64
C GLN A 313 15.74 3.60 0.52
N VAL A 314 14.91 4.08 1.46
CA VAL A 314 14.47 3.28 2.60
C VAL A 314 13.61 2.10 2.15
N PHE A 315 12.66 2.34 1.25
CA PHE A 315 11.84 1.28 0.67
C PHE A 315 12.70 0.17 0.06
N THR A 316 13.70 0.54 -0.73
CA THR A 316 14.59 -0.44 -1.38
C THR A 316 15.45 -1.18 -0.39
N SER A 317 15.97 -0.48 0.63
CA SER A 317 16.74 -1.13 1.72
C SER A 317 15.89 -2.19 2.42
N CYS A 318 14.66 -1.86 2.82
CA CYS A 318 13.73 -2.81 3.44
C CYS A 318 13.39 -3.97 2.50
N PHE A 319 13.10 -3.67 1.22
CA PHE A 319 12.82 -4.67 0.19
C PHE A 319 13.97 -5.67 0.02
N LEU A 320 15.21 -5.19 -0.06
CA LEU A 320 16.39 -6.05 -0.22
C LEU A 320 16.67 -6.87 1.04
N GLN A 321 16.49 -6.31 2.23
CA GLN A 321 16.64 -7.01 3.51
C GLN A 321 15.63 -8.16 3.63
N ILE A 322 14.36 -7.90 3.32
CA ILE A 322 13.31 -8.93 3.34
C ILE A 322 13.63 -10.04 2.33
N ARG A 323 14.05 -9.67 1.11
CA ARG A 323 14.47 -10.66 0.11
C ARG A 323 15.67 -11.48 0.55
N ALA A 324 16.65 -10.86 1.20
CA ALA A 324 17.82 -11.56 1.72
C ALA A 324 17.44 -12.59 2.81
N ALA A 325 16.42 -12.30 3.60
CA ALA A 325 15.89 -13.19 4.64
C ALA A 325 15.06 -14.36 4.08
N GLN A 326 14.57 -14.29 2.83
CA GLN A 326 13.83 -15.37 2.19
C GLN A 326 14.73 -16.57 1.89
N ARG A 327 14.15 -17.78 1.93
CA ARG A 327 14.84 -19.00 1.51
C ARG A 327 15.25 -18.91 0.05
N PRO A 328 16.46 -19.35 -0.33
CA PRO A 328 16.95 -19.25 -1.71
C PRO A 328 16.01 -19.86 -2.77
N GLN A 329 15.30 -20.94 -2.40
CA GLN A 329 14.37 -21.67 -3.28
C GLN A 329 13.07 -20.92 -3.54
N GLU A 330 12.66 -20.04 -2.63
CA GLU A 330 11.42 -19.26 -2.72
C GLU A 330 11.66 -17.87 -3.33
N ARG A 331 12.93 -17.48 -3.48
CA ARG A 331 13.34 -16.16 -3.90
C ARG A 331 13.21 -15.99 -5.42
N LEU A 332 12.30 -15.12 -5.86
CA LEU A 332 12.20 -14.75 -7.26
C LEU A 332 13.50 -14.06 -7.74
N PRO A 333 13.96 -14.30 -8.96
CA PRO A 333 15.15 -13.62 -9.50
C PRO A 333 14.87 -12.11 -9.61
N LEU A 334 15.89 -11.27 -9.36
CA LEU A 334 15.74 -9.79 -9.43
C LEU A 334 15.24 -9.32 -10.80
N ARG A 335 15.61 -10.00 -11.88
CA ARG A 335 15.09 -9.67 -13.24
C ARG A 335 13.56 -9.74 -13.36
N SER A 336 12.85 -10.47 -12.49
CA SER A 336 11.38 -10.50 -12.49
C SER A 336 10.76 -9.20 -12.02
N PHE A 337 11.52 -8.37 -11.33
CA PHE A 337 11.12 -7.05 -10.83
C PHE A 337 11.49 -5.92 -11.80
N PHE A 338 12.35 -6.18 -12.79
CA PHE A 338 12.88 -5.18 -13.73
C PHE A 338 12.81 -5.69 -15.18
N PRO A 339 11.59 -5.85 -15.74
CA PRO A 339 11.40 -6.45 -17.06
C PRO A 339 11.75 -5.51 -18.23
N HIS A 340 11.88 -4.20 -18.01
CA HIS A 340 12.09 -3.21 -19.08
C HIS A 340 13.56 -2.82 -19.26
N VAL A 341 14.45 -3.26 -18.39
CA VAL A 341 15.89 -2.96 -18.51
C VAL A 341 16.51 -3.71 -19.70
N PRO A 342 17.32 -3.04 -20.54
CA PRO A 342 18.05 -3.69 -21.62
C PRO A 342 18.94 -4.83 -21.12
N HIS A 343 18.98 -5.92 -21.88
CA HIS A 343 19.68 -7.16 -21.46
C HIS A 343 21.17 -6.96 -21.18
N ASN A 344 21.82 -6.08 -21.95
CA ASN A 344 23.23 -5.75 -21.80
C ASN A 344 23.56 -4.90 -20.56
N LEU A 345 22.56 -4.18 -20.02
CA LEU A 345 22.69 -3.40 -18.79
C LEU A 345 22.30 -4.21 -17.54
N LEU A 346 21.42 -5.21 -17.69
CA LEU A 346 20.83 -5.92 -16.54
C LEU A 346 21.90 -6.58 -15.66
N THR A 347 22.83 -7.31 -16.24
CA THR A 347 23.87 -8.05 -15.47
C THR A 347 24.76 -7.09 -14.67
N PRO A 348 25.41 -6.07 -15.29
CA PRO A 348 26.28 -5.17 -14.54
C PRO A 348 25.53 -4.35 -13.47
N LEU A 349 24.27 -3.98 -13.73
CA LEU A 349 23.45 -3.25 -12.76
C LEU A 349 22.99 -4.12 -11.58
N LEU A 350 22.77 -5.42 -11.81
CA LEU A 350 22.41 -6.38 -10.77
C LEU A 350 23.60 -6.80 -9.89
N THR A 351 24.83 -6.60 -10.35
CA THR A 351 26.03 -6.96 -9.59
C THR A 351 26.23 -5.92 -8.47
N ALA A 352 26.32 -6.39 -7.23
CA ALA A 352 26.59 -5.50 -6.11
C ALA A 352 28.09 -5.14 -5.98
N PRO A 353 28.47 -3.99 -5.43
CA PRO A 353 29.88 -3.64 -5.25
C PRO A 353 30.67 -4.65 -4.42
N ALA A 354 30.01 -5.34 -3.49
CA ALA A 354 30.62 -6.40 -2.70
C ALA A 354 31.08 -7.63 -3.54
N ASP A 355 30.41 -7.85 -4.67
CA ASP A 355 30.68 -8.98 -5.57
C ASP A 355 31.78 -8.67 -6.61
N VAL A 356 32.23 -7.41 -6.65
CA VAL A 356 33.25 -6.94 -7.58
C VAL A 356 34.52 -6.55 -6.81
N PRO A 357 35.71 -7.02 -7.21
CA PRO A 357 36.97 -6.61 -6.59
C PRO A 357 37.19 -5.10 -6.67
N LYS A 358 37.63 -4.48 -5.56
CA LYS A 358 37.77 -3.01 -5.46
C LYS A 358 38.61 -2.37 -6.57
N HIS A 359 39.64 -3.07 -7.05
CA HIS A 359 40.51 -2.55 -8.11
C HIS A 359 39.85 -2.49 -9.49
N VAL A 360 38.70 -3.18 -9.69
CA VAL A 360 37.94 -3.21 -10.94
C VAL A 360 36.75 -2.22 -10.90
N TRP A 361 36.43 -1.63 -9.77
CA TRP A 361 35.25 -0.77 -9.62
C TRP A 361 35.20 0.38 -10.63
N LEU A 362 36.33 1.03 -10.87
CA LEU A 362 36.39 2.15 -11.82
C LEU A 362 36.09 1.70 -13.26
N GLU A 363 36.64 0.57 -13.66
CA GLU A 363 36.38 -0.02 -14.98
C GLU A 363 34.92 -0.44 -15.11
N HIS A 364 34.35 -1.11 -14.10
CA HIS A 364 32.97 -1.54 -14.06
C HIS A 364 32.00 -0.34 -14.16
N LEU A 365 32.22 0.73 -13.38
CA LEU A 365 31.42 1.95 -13.45
C LEU A 365 31.58 2.70 -14.77
N SER A 366 32.78 2.74 -15.34
CA SER A 366 33.03 3.33 -16.65
C SER A 366 32.27 2.59 -17.75
N TRP A 367 32.22 1.26 -17.66
CA TRP A 367 31.45 0.42 -18.58
C TRP A 367 29.94 0.65 -18.44
N ILE A 368 29.40 0.66 -17.21
CA ILE A 368 28.00 1.02 -16.95
C ILE A 368 27.68 2.41 -17.52
N GLY A 369 28.53 3.41 -17.24
CA GLY A 369 28.36 4.77 -17.72
C GLY A 369 28.27 4.86 -19.25
N THR A 370 29.14 4.15 -19.95
CA THR A 370 29.15 4.10 -21.42
C THR A 370 27.90 3.42 -21.99
N LEU A 371 27.50 2.28 -21.43
CA LEU A 371 26.28 1.59 -21.85
C LEU A 371 25.03 2.41 -21.59
N LEU A 372 24.98 3.08 -20.45
CA LEU A 372 23.86 3.95 -20.07
C LEU A 372 23.78 5.19 -20.99
N GLU A 373 24.90 5.83 -21.30
CA GLU A 373 24.96 6.96 -22.21
C GLU A 373 24.46 6.56 -23.60
N LYS A 374 24.90 5.41 -24.11
CA LYS A 374 24.42 4.85 -25.36
C LYS A 374 22.93 4.58 -25.34
N PHE A 375 22.44 3.91 -24.30
CA PHE A 375 21.02 3.60 -24.12
C PHE A 375 20.14 4.85 -24.10
N LEU A 376 20.56 5.90 -23.39
CA LEU A 376 19.83 7.17 -23.32
C LEU A 376 19.89 7.95 -24.64
N SER A 377 20.98 7.84 -25.41
CA SER A 377 21.15 8.51 -26.71
C SER A 377 20.28 7.87 -27.80
N GLU A 378 20.26 6.55 -27.89
CA GLU A 378 19.46 5.81 -28.87
C GLU A 378 17.97 6.05 -28.66
N ARG A 379 17.56 6.26 -27.44
CA ARG A 379 16.16 6.43 -27.05
C ARG A 379 15.55 7.79 -27.36
N ASN A 380 16.34 8.83 -27.46
CA ASN A 380 15.85 10.15 -27.86
C ASN A 380 15.25 10.15 -29.28
N GLN A 381 15.37 9.02 -30.01
CA GLN A 381 14.91 8.84 -31.39
C GLN A 381 13.61 8.00 -31.51
N GLU A 382 13.12 7.36 -30.44
CA GLU A 382 11.95 6.49 -30.49
C GLU A 382 10.69 7.12 -29.90
N GLU A 383 9.55 6.99 -30.63
CA GLU A 383 8.23 7.54 -30.26
C GLU A 383 7.51 6.81 -29.11
N ASP A 384 7.96 5.63 -28.65
CA ASP A 384 7.28 4.88 -27.59
C ASP A 384 7.69 5.35 -26.17
N SER A 385 7.18 6.55 -25.83
CA SER A 385 7.53 7.30 -24.62
C SER A 385 7.32 6.51 -23.31
N ARG A 386 6.28 5.66 -23.20
CA ARG A 386 5.93 5.02 -21.90
C ARG A 386 6.87 3.88 -21.51
N ARG A 387 7.13 2.93 -22.40
CA ARG A 387 8.07 1.82 -22.15
C ARG A 387 9.44 2.35 -21.81
N GLY A 388 9.76 3.39 -22.48
CA GLY A 388 10.98 4.04 -22.33
C GLY A 388 11.19 4.69 -20.97
N HIS A 389 10.26 5.41 -20.45
CA HIS A 389 10.37 5.99 -19.11
C HIS A 389 10.48 4.89 -18.04
N ARG A 390 9.78 3.76 -18.21
CA ARG A 390 9.92 2.60 -17.32
C ARG A 390 11.34 2.04 -17.34
N ALA A 391 11.89 1.80 -18.50
CA ALA A 391 13.24 1.26 -18.64
C ALA A 391 14.31 2.18 -18.04
N VAL A 392 14.20 3.51 -18.23
CA VAL A 392 15.10 4.48 -17.60
C VAL A 392 14.98 4.46 -16.08
N PHE A 393 13.77 4.42 -15.56
CA PHE A 393 13.54 4.38 -14.12
C PHE A 393 14.06 3.07 -13.49
N GLU A 394 13.79 1.93 -14.12
CA GLU A 394 14.31 0.62 -13.67
C GLU A 394 15.84 0.59 -13.67
N THR A 395 16.46 1.17 -14.72
CA THR A 395 17.92 1.27 -14.82
C THR A 395 18.49 2.13 -13.69
N TRP A 396 17.86 3.28 -13.43
CA TRP A 396 18.23 4.14 -12.30
C TRP A 396 18.06 3.41 -10.98
N PHE A 397 16.94 2.72 -10.78
CA PHE A 397 16.64 1.98 -9.56
C PHE A 397 17.68 0.87 -9.33
N LEU A 398 18.03 0.12 -10.34
CA LEU A 398 19.07 -0.92 -10.26
C LEU A 398 20.44 -0.32 -9.93
N LEU A 399 20.85 0.74 -10.63
CA LEU A 399 22.15 1.38 -10.41
C LEU A 399 22.27 1.92 -8.98
N VAL A 400 21.25 2.64 -8.52
CA VAL A 400 21.29 3.42 -7.29
C VAL A 400 20.85 2.61 -6.08
N GLN A 401 19.74 1.90 -6.24
CA GLN A 401 19.05 1.28 -5.12
C GLN A 401 19.45 -0.19 -4.92
N CYS A 402 19.50 -0.98 -5.97
CA CYS A 402 19.88 -2.39 -5.85
C CYS A 402 21.38 -2.63 -5.89
N GLY A 403 22.09 -1.88 -6.73
CA GLY A 403 23.54 -2.01 -6.91
C GLY A 403 24.38 -1.26 -5.87
N HIS A 404 23.84 -0.21 -5.26
CA HIS A 404 24.59 0.74 -4.39
C HIS A 404 25.84 1.35 -5.04
N TRP A 405 25.83 1.45 -6.38
CA TRP A 405 26.98 1.90 -7.14
C TRP A 405 27.23 3.40 -7.05
N ILE A 406 26.21 4.18 -6.67
CA ILE A 406 26.35 5.63 -6.63
C ILE A 406 27.32 6.10 -5.53
N ASP A 407 27.32 5.43 -4.39
CA ASP A 407 28.24 5.76 -3.29
C ASP A 407 29.70 5.40 -3.66
N VAL A 408 29.87 4.30 -4.40
CA VAL A 408 31.17 3.92 -4.95
C VAL A 408 31.66 4.91 -5.99
N ALA A 409 30.74 5.34 -6.90
CA ALA A 409 31.04 6.35 -7.91
C ALA A 409 31.45 7.69 -7.28
N ALA A 410 30.73 8.14 -6.25
CA ALA A 410 31.04 9.36 -5.50
C ALA A 410 32.40 9.29 -4.80
N LYS A 411 32.69 8.17 -4.12
CA LYS A 411 33.96 7.91 -3.45
C LYS A 411 35.13 7.91 -4.46
N LEU A 412 34.98 7.20 -5.57
CA LEU A 412 36.01 7.15 -6.61
C LEU A 412 36.20 8.51 -7.29
N LEU A 413 35.12 9.24 -7.54
CA LEU A 413 35.18 10.58 -8.16
C LEU A 413 36.10 11.52 -7.37
N VAL A 414 36.04 11.49 -6.05
CA VAL A 414 36.89 12.35 -5.20
C VAL A 414 38.37 11.95 -5.28
N SER A 415 38.67 10.67 -5.56
CA SER A 415 40.05 10.13 -5.56
C SER A 415 40.73 10.08 -6.94
N VAL A 416 39.97 10.10 -8.05
CA VAL A 416 40.52 9.93 -9.41
C VAL A 416 40.92 11.24 -10.11
N GLY A 417 41.74 11.13 -11.15
CA GLY A 417 42.12 12.24 -12.00
C GLY A 417 41.00 12.76 -12.91
N SER A 418 41.28 13.87 -13.62
CA SER A 418 40.27 14.56 -14.44
C SER A 418 39.71 13.74 -15.61
N GLU A 419 40.53 12.93 -16.26
CA GLU A 419 40.06 12.13 -17.40
C GLU A 419 39.12 11.00 -17.03
N GLN A 420 39.38 10.35 -15.91
CA GLN A 420 38.58 9.23 -15.40
C GLN A 420 37.29 9.67 -14.68
N SER A 421 37.11 10.98 -14.47
CA SER A 421 35.95 11.52 -13.77
C SER A 421 34.67 11.59 -14.64
N LYS A 422 34.79 11.61 -15.96
CA LYS A 422 33.65 11.80 -16.89
C LYS A 422 32.53 10.77 -16.70
N PRO A 423 32.77 9.45 -16.72
CA PRO A 423 31.71 8.45 -16.54
C PRO A 423 31.11 8.49 -15.14
N LEU A 424 31.92 8.79 -14.12
CA LEU A 424 31.44 8.89 -12.73
C LEU A 424 30.53 10.11 -12.54
N LEU A 425 30.89 11.26 -13.12
CA LEU A 425 30.04 12.46 -13.13
C LEU A 425 28.73 12.22 -13.89
N PHE A 426 28.80 11.48 -14.99
CA PHE A 426 27.61 11.10 -15.76
C PHE A 426 26.66 10.25 -14.89
N LEU A 427 27.16 9.27 -14.16
CA LEU A 427 26.36 8.44 -13.25
C LEU A 427 25.74 9.26 -12.10
N LEU A 428 26.49 10.19 -11.52
CA LEU A 428 25.97 11.11 -10.50
C LEU A 428 24.91 12.06 -11.06
N THR A 429 25.09 12.55 -12.28
CA THR A 429 24.08 13.37 -12.98
C THR A 429 22.81 12.55 -13.24
N PHE A 430 22.96 11.32 -13.70
CA PHE A 430 21.83 10.40 -13.89
C PHE A 430 21.11 10.07 -12.58
N TYR A 431 21.84 9.97 -11.47
CA TYR A 431 21.24 9.80 -10.14
C TYR A 431 20.30 10.94 -9.77
N HIS A 432 20.71 12.19 -10.03
CA HIS A 432 19.88 13.36 -9.70
C HIS A 432 18.76 13.60 -10.71
N HIS A 433 18.98 13.26 -11.98
CA HIS A 433 18.05 13.54 -13.06
C HIS A 433 17.75 12.28 -13.91
N PRO A 434 17.14 11.23 -13.32
CA PRO A 434 16.92 9.96 -14.02
C PRO A 434 15.89 10.06 -15.15
N THR A 435 15.00 11.05 -15.09
CA THR A 435 13.91 11.26 -16.08
C THR A 435 14.25 12.28 -17.14
N ASN A 436 15.49 12.72 -17.17
CA ASN A 436 15.95 13.85 -17.98
C ASN A 436 15.75 13.63 -19.49
N ARG A 437 15.22 14.66 -20.17
CA ARG A 437 14.91 14.64 -21.60
C ARG A 437 15.97 15.41 -22.38
N GLY A 438 16.80 14.70 -23.19
CA GLY A 438 17.63 15.26 -24.25
C GLY A 438 18.52 16.47 -23.88
N HIS A 439 18.09 17.69 -24.22
CA HIS A 439 18.88 18.90 -24.03
C HIS A 439 19.24 19.21 -22.56
N GLN A 440 18.37 18.89 -21.60
CA GLN A 440 18.64 19.12 -20.19
C GLN A 440 19.81 18.26 -19.71
N ASN A 441 19.99 17.04 -20.24
CA ASN A 441 21.08 16.15 -19.86
C ASN A 441 22.45 16.78 -20.16
N THR A 442 22.59 17.43 -21.31
CA THR A 442 23.81 18.13 -21.69
C THR A 442 24.11 19.30 -20.74
N GLN A 443 23.10 20.08 -20.37
CA GLN A 443 23.24 21.19 -19.41
C GLN A 443 23.65 20.70 -18.03
N HIS A 444 22.95 19.69 -17.49
CA HIS A 444 23.27 19.12 -16.17
C HIS A 444 24.69 18.53 -16.14
N ASN A 445 25.11 17.84 -17.19
CA ASN A 445 26.48 17.32 -17.29
C ASN A 445 27.52 18.45 -17.34
N THR A 446 27.21 19.57 -17.99
CA THR A 446 28.10 20.74 -18.03
C THR A 446 28.23 21.37 -16.65
N VAL A 447 27.09 21.58 -15.98
CA VAL A 447 27.06 22.08 -14.58
C VAL A 447 27.83 21.14 -13.64
N ALA A 448 27.65 19.84 -13.77
CA ALA A 448 28.34 18.84 -12.97
C ALA A 448 29.87 18.90 -13.14
N ARG A 449 30.35 19.06 -14.37
CA ARG A 449 31.79 19.20 -14.65
C ARG A 449 32.38 20.49 -14.08
N GLN A 450 31.67 21.60 -14.23
CA GLN A 450 32.07 22.87 -13.66
C GLN A 450 32.12 22.79 -12.13
N ALA A 451 31.02 22.36 -11.50
CA ALA A 451 30.94 22.20 -10.05
C ALA A 451 32.03 21.29 -9.50
N TRP A 452 32.29 20.16 -10.17
CA TRP A 452 33.35 19.24 -9.76
C TRP A 452 34.74 19.89 -9.81
N SER A 453 35.03 20.64 -10.88
CA SER A 453 36.32 21.37 -11.05
C SER A 453 36.51 22.39 -9.93
N ASP A 454 35.49 23.20 -9.66
CA ASP A 454 35.55 24.28 -8.65
C ASP A 454 35.64 23.72 -7.22
N LEU A 455 34.82 22.71 -6.90
CA LEU A 455 34.87 22.03 -5.60
C LEU A 455 36.20 21.33 -5.39
N ARG A 456 36.72 20.62 -6.39
CA ARG A 456 38.03 19.99 -6.29
C ARG A 456 39.11 21.01 -5.98
N SER A 457 39.08 22.14 -6.62
CA SER A 457 40.01 23.24 -6.34
C SER A 457 39.84 23.75 -4.91
N LEU A 458 38.64 24.01 -4.43
CA LEU A 458 38.37 24.47 -3.06
C LEU A 458 38.86 23.50 -1.97
N PHE A 459 38.72 22.19 -2.18
CA PHE A 459 39.12 21.19 -1.19
C PHE A 459 40.60 20.81 -1.22
N LEU A 460 41.25 20.91 -2.40
CA LEU A 460 42.62 20.47 -2.60
C LEU A 460 43.66 21.61 -2.54
N THR A 461 43.26 22.87 -2.75
CA THR A 461 44.18 24.03 -2.68
C THR A 461 44.34 24.51 -1.20
N HIS A 462 45.46 25.16 -0.93
CA HIS A 462 45.74 25.69 0.44
C HIS A 462 44.97 26.98 0.75
N THR A 463 44.56 27.74 -0.26
CA THR A 463 43.85 29.03 -0.09
C THR A 463 42.43 28.94 -0.62
N LEU A 464 41.48 29.60 0.08
CA LEU A 464 40.08 29.72 -0.38
C LEU A 464 39.99 30.97 -1.26
N SER A 465 39.85 30.78 -2.57
CA SER A 465 39.62 31.88 -3.50
C SER A 465 38.17 32.40 -3.37
N PRO A 466 38.00 33.73 -3.17
CA PRO A 466 36.62 34.31 -3.16
C PRO A 466 35.86 34.08 -4.46
N GLU A 467 36.57 34.04 -5.59
CA GLU A 467 35.97 33.81 -6.92
C GLU A 467 35.40 32.41 -7.04
N GLN A 468 36.15 31.39 -6.55
CA GLN A 468 35.67 29.99 -6.53
C GLN A 468 34.48 29.78 -5.61
N LEU A 469 34.48 30.44 -4.43
CA LEU A 469 33.35 30.43 -3.50
C LEU A 469 32.11 31.06 -4.14
N SER A 470 32.25 32.18 -4.83
CA SER A 470 31.16 32.83 -5.57
C SER A 470 30.61 31.91 -6.67
N ALA A 471 31.48 31.30 -7.48
CA ALA A 471 31.08 30.38 -8.54
C ALA A 471 30.29 29.17 -8.00
N VAL A 472 30.74 28.55 -6.90
CA VAL A 472 30.00 27.44 -6.27
C VAL A 472 28.65 27.90 -5.70
N ASN A 473 28.58 29.09 -5.09
CA ASN A 473 27.31 29.66 -4.62
C ASN A 473 26.33 29.95 -5.75
N GLU A 474 26.78 30.45 -6.88
CA GLU A 474 25.94 30.63 -8.07
C GLU A 474 25.40 29.28 -8.60
N LEU A 475 26.23 28.26 -8.63
CA LEU A 475 25.82 26.91 -9.04
C LEU A 475 24.81 26.29 -8.05
N LEU A 476 24.89 26.57 -6.75
CA LEU A 476 23.91 26.13 -5.74
C LEU A 476 22.54 26.81 -5.90
N CYS A 477 22.47 27.92 -6.61
CA CYS A 477 21.23 28.61 -6.98
C CYS A 477 20.72 28.21 -8.37
N SER A 478 21.43 27.34 -9.08
CA SER A 478 21.08 26.88 -10.42
C SER A 478 20.01 25.78 -10.42
N LEU A 479 19.53 25.40 -11.61
CA LEU A 479 18.60 24.28 -11.80
C LEU A 479 19.15 22.94 -11.29
N SER A 480 20.46 22.80 -11.17
CA SER A 480 21.13 21.58 -10.67
C SER A 480 21.63 21.70 -9.23
N ALA A 481 21.01 22.53 -8.42
CA ALA A 481 21.45 22.83 -7.04
C ALA A 481 21.64 21.56 -6.18
N ASN A 482 20.75 20.58 -6.30
CA ASN A 482 20.87 19.33 -5.54
C ASN A 482 22.06 18.47 -6.00
N LEU A 483 22.39 18.47 -7.29
CA LEU A 483 23.59 17.81 -7.81
C LEU A 483 24.86 18.47 -7.27
N VAL A 484 24.93 19.81 -7.32
CA VAL A 484 26.07 20.58 -6.80
C VAL A 484 26.25 20.36 -5.30
N LEU A 485 25.14 20.37 -4.56
CA LEU A 485 25.13 20.11 -3.12
C LEU A 485 25.59 18.67 -2.80
N CYS A 486 25.16 17.69 -3.58
CA CYS A 486 25.63 16.31 -3.46
C CYS A 486 27.14 16.21 -3.70
N LEU A 487 27.66 16.85 -4.75
CA LEU A 487 29.10 16.89 -5.01
C LEU A 487 29.88 17.53 -3.87
N LEU A 488 29.41 18.65 -3.32
CA LEU A 488 29.99 19.33 -2.15
C LEU A 488 30.08 18.39 -0.94
N LEU A 489 28.97 17.73 -0.61
CA LEU A 489 28.92 16.80 0.52
C LEU A 489 29.82 15.58 0.30
N ASN A 490 29.87 15.03 -0.92
CA ASN A 490 30.77 13.94 -1.25
C ASN A 490 32.25 14.33 -1.13
N PHE A 491 32.65 15.52 -1.55
CA PHE A 491 34.00 16.04 -1.29
C PHE A 491 34.25 16.15 0.21
N ALA A 492 33.30 16.69 0.99
CA ALA A 492 33.44 16.80 2.43
C ALA A 492 33.61 15.45 3.13
N ILE A 493 32.87 14.43 2.68
CA ILE A 493 32.86 13.10 3.32
C ILE A 493 34.08 12.26 2.87
N PHE A 494 34.38 12.20 1.58
CA PHE A 494 35.35 11.26 1.01
C PHE A 494 36.74 11.85 0.75
N SER A 495 36.90 13.19 0.75
CA SER A 495 38.22 13.77 0.50
C SER A 495 39.20 13.55 1.68
N GLN A 496 40.49 13.62 1.37
CA GLN A 496 41.54 13.60 2.39
C GLN A 496 41.77 14.98 3.06
N ALA A 497 40.92 15.96 2.78
CA ALA A 497 41.01 17.27 3.38
C ALA A 497 40.92 17.21 4.92
N SER A 498 41.66 18.09 5.62
CA SER A 498 41.59 18.16 7.07
C SER A 498 40.18 18.58 7.53
N THR A 499 39.81 18.17 8.73
CA THR A 499 38.53 18.51 9.34
C THR A 499 38.30 20.03 9.41
N SER A 500 39.36 20.80 9.72
CA SER A 500 39.30 22.26 9.72
C SER A 500 38.97 22.82 8.34
N ARG A 501 39.65 22.34 7.31
CA ARG A 501 39.42 22.79 5.93
C ARG A 501 38.01 22.51 5.45
N MET A 502 37.55 21.30 5.74
CA MET A 502 36.20 20.88 5.42
C MET A 502 35.16 21.78 6.08
N THR A 503 35.34 22.06 7.38
CA THR A 503 34.45 22.95 8.13
C THR A 503 34.43 24.36 7.53
N ASP A 504 35.61 24.91 7.20
CA ASP A 504 35.75 26.26 6.62
C ASP A 504 35.04 26.38 5.28
N VAL A 505 35.17 25.36 4.38
CA VAL A 505 34.49 25.35 3.08
C VAL A 505 32.98 25.28 3.29
N ILE A 506 32.51 24.35 4.12
CA ILE A 506 31.07 24.15 4.36
C ILE A 506 30.43 25.42 4.95
N GLN A 507 31.05 26.07 5.94
CA GLN A 507 30.54 27.31 6.54
C GLN A 507 30.46 28.47 5.54
N LYS A 508 31.45 28.59 4.66
CA LYS A 508 31.52 29.69 3.69
C LYS A 508 30.62 29.47 2.48
N VAL A 509 30.34 28.20 2.12
CA VAL A 509 29.49 27.85 0.98
C VAL A 509 28.03 27.74 1.40
N LEU A 510 27.69 27.16 2.53
CA LEU A 510 26.32 26.94 2.98
C LEU A 510 25.80 28.10 3.86
N THR A 511 25.80 29.30 3.34
CA THR A 511 25.34 30.50 4.05
C THR A 511 23.81 30.63 4.07
N ASP A 512 23.12 30.18 3.02
CA ASP A 512 21.67 30.25 2.90
C ASP A 512 20.97 29.17 3.74
N ALA A 513 19.92 29.56 4.49
CA ALA A 513 19.17 28.68 5.36
C ALA A 513 18.42 27.56 4.61
N GLY A 514 17.94 27.85 3.39
CA GLY A 514 17.26 26.88 2.53
C GLY A 514 18.21 25.81 2.01
N VAL A 515 19.42 26.25 1.57
CA VAL A 515 20.49 25.33 1.13
C VAL A 515 20.97 24.47 2.28
N ARG A 516 21.14 25.04 3.48
CA ARG A 516 21.50 24.27 4.70
C ARG A 516 20.48 23.19 5.06
N ARG A 517 19.18 23.52 4.98
CA ARG A 517 18.12 22.54 5.24
C ARG A 517 18.18 21.39 4.24
N ARG A 518 18.39 21.68 2.96
CA ARG A 518 18.58 20.64 1.91
C ARG A 518 19.84 19.81 2.17
N ALA A 519 20.96 20.46 2.55
CA ALA A 519 22.19 19.76 2.92
C ALA A 519 21.98 18.79 4.07
N MET A 520 21.27 19.21 5.12
CA MET A 520 20.96 18.37 6.27
C MET A 520 20.12 17.15 5.85
N CYS A 521 19.09 17.34 5.03
CA CYS A 521 18.27 16.24 4.53
C CYS A 521 19.09 15.24 3.71
N MET A 522 20.00 15.72 2.84
CA MET A 522 20.91 14.86 2.08
C MET A 522 21.88 14.10 3.00
N LEU A 523 22.45 14.76 4.00
CA LEU A 523 23.34 14.10 4.98
C LEU A 523 22.62 12.99 5.73
N CYS A 524 21.40 13.21 6.19
CA CYS A 524 20.61 12.17 6.86
C CYS A 524 20.42 10.95 5.95
N THR A 525 20.12 11.14 4.67
CA THR A 525 19.98 10.02 3.71
C THR A 525 21.31 9.33 3.42
N MET A 526 22.41 10.07 3.32
CA MET A 526 23.77 9.52 3.17
C MET A 526 24.19 8.73 4.41
N HIS A 527 23.90 9.23 5.60
CA HIS A 527 24.19 8.56 6.87
C HIS A 527 23.48 7.19 6.96
N GLN A 528 22.23 7.13 6.56
CA GLN A 528 21.48 5.86 6.49
C GLN A 528 22.10 4.84 5.53
N ARG A 529 22.60 5.30 4.37
CA ARG A 529 23.23 4.42 3.36
C ARG A 529 24.63 3.95 3.75
N LEU A 530 25.38 4.78 4.42
CA LEU A 530 26.80 4.56 4.76
C LEU A 530 26.98 3.98 6.16
N LYS A 531 25.92 3.56 6.84
CA LYS A 531 25.97 2.89 8.15
C LYS A 531 26.96 1.71 8.12
N GLY A 532 27.85 1.65 9.12
CA GLY A 532 28.77 0.53 9.31
C GLY A 532 30.25 0.85 9.05
N ASP A 533 30.59 2.04 8.52
CA ASP A 533 31.97 2.53 8.44
C ASP A 533 32.19 3.59 9.53
N SER A 534 32.82 3.20 10.63
CA SER A 534 33.02 4.06 11.82
C SER A 534 33.76 5.37 11.53
N ALA A 535 34.66 5.40 10.55
CA ALA A 535 35.38 6.60 10.14
C ALA A 535 34.48 7.58 9.39
N LEU A 536 33.60 7.06 8.57
CA LEU A 536 32.59 7.85 7.84
C LEU A 536 31.48 8.35 8.78
N ASP A 537 31.04 7.51 9.72
CA ASP A 537 30.03 7.88 10.73
C ASP A 537 30.49 9.08 11.55
N ALA A 538 31.74 9.10 11.99
CA ALA A 538 32.31 10.24 12.75
C ALA A 538 32.32 11.53 11.90
N ARG A 539 32.65 11.44 10.61
CA ARG A 539 32.63 12.60 9.70
C ARG A 539 31.21 13.10 9.43
N LEU A 540 30.28 12.20 9.23
CA LEU A 540 28.87 12.51 8.98
C LEU A 540 28.27 13.21 10.20
N THR A 541 28.43 12.64 11.38
CA THR A 541 27.97 13.22 12.66
C THR A 541 28.52 14.63 12.86
N MET A 542 29.81 14.82 12.63
CA MET A 542 30.43 16.13 12.76
C MET A 542 29.86 17.14 11.74
N LEU A 543 29.61 16.74 10.51
CA LEU A 543 28.98 17.59 9.49
C LEU A 543 27.55 17.97 9.87
N GLU A 544 26.78 17.02 10.41
CA GLU A 544 25.43 17.27 10.91
C GLU A 544 25.42 18.28 12.05
N ASP A 545 26.30 18.11 13.02
CA ASP A 545 26.43 19.02 14.18
C ASP A 545 26.81 20.45 13.73
N ARG A 546 27.71 20.56 12.75
CA ARG A 546 28.10 21.86 12.21
C ARG A 546 26.96 22.54 11.43
N LEU A 547 26.19 21.79 10.66
CA LEU A 547 25.05 22.35 9.95
C LEU A 547 23.88 22.73 10.86
N ARG A 548 23.78 22.13 12.05
CA ARG A 548 22.82 22.51 13.09
C ARG A 548 23.24 23.79 13.84
N THR A 549 24.52 23.99 14.05
CA THR A 549 25.06 25.11 14.85
C THR A 549 25.36 26.37 14.03
N ALA A 550 25.43 26.30 12.73
CA ALA A 550 25.65 27.40 11.80
C ALA A 550 24.31 28.01 11.32
#